data_fd440e02adcc112d4213f0412f12bb37
#
_entry.id   fd440e02adcc112d4213f0412f12bb37
#
_cell.length_a   1.000
_cell.length_b   1.000
_cell.length_c   1.000
_cell.angle_alpha   90.00
_cell.angle_beta   90.00
_cell.angle_gamma   90.00
#
_symmetry.space_group_name_H-M   'P 1'
#
loop_
_entity.id
_entity.type
_entity.pdbx_description
1 polymer ?
#
loop_
_entity_poly.entity_id
_entity_poly.type
_entity_poly.pdbx_seq_one_letter_code
_entity_poly.pdbx_strand_id
1 'polypeptide(L)'
;MRLPSFHRFWSPGHAVQVAVVLILMVTTGRSAPFAQADCEVAQSTFDTDIQLLKQHAPTHLRLMPARYVELRRAARGLSCSGVALVAFDGLRYRPAEWTDDPGLFLFVPELASVFGLGLATATDGLLIGVVLLTSAFGLLGFLRTVETKLGRRIGIVAFLLLTIVELIAGDVYIMNAAPAIACVPWILYFVSRRKITTGMLIMFAVTGMLGETATLFRAHAGTGLLLFTLVVTAGLYQIKPAARVLLVTLLVLSAATPELLLRELYTRRIVFLGHQPGAMPETGRAHPLWHSIYIGLSYVRNSEVPEYSDEVAAAKVRELRPEATYISPEYEQVLKQEILKLAKRRPFLILSNLFVKLVVVSLFCVFAANVGLYGVKLAPKPVWLELAFWLAIAFNGLYGILVLPNPKYLVGLIAFAVLYGVYSIEFAAGQPNLKSRLRWLEKLVFIGSRCET
;
A
#
# COMPACT_ATOMS: atom_id res chain seq x y z
N MET A 1 -5.31 -0.08 -39.76
CA MET A 1 -4.51 1.02 -39.19
C MET A 1 -3.41 0.47 -38.30
N ARG A 2 -2.15 0.55 -38.72
CA ARG A 2 -0.99 0.17 -37.90
C ARG A 2 -0.69 1.35 -36.99
N LEU A 3 -0.93 1.19 -35.67
CA LEU A 3 -0.50 2.18 -34.69
C LEU A 3 1.03 2.30 -34.74
N PRO A 4 1.57 3.52 -34.72
CA PRO A 4 3.00 3.74 -34.72
C PRO A 4 3.63 3.08 -33.49
N SER A 5 4.82 2.54 -33.67
CA SER A 5 5.57 1.77 -32.70
C SER A 5 5.89 2.61 -31.44
N PHE A 6 5.04 2.56 -30.44
CA PHE A 6 5.26 3.08 -29.09
C PHE A 6 6.44 2.37 -28.37
N HIS A 7 7.16 1.47 -29.07
CA HIS A 7 8.21 0.61 -28.56
C HIS A 7 9.50 1.33 -28.11
N ARG A 8 9.65 2.64 -28.36
CA ARG A 8 10.91 3.35 -28.07
C ARG A 8 10.91 4.22 -26.82
N PHE A 9 9.77 4.46 -26.17
CA PHE A 9 9.69 5.49 -25.11
C PHE A 9 9.78 4.98 -23.66
N TRP A 10 9.60 3.69 -23.38
CA TRP A 10 9.69 3.17 -22.01
C TRP A 10 10.48 1.86 -21.97
N SER A 11 11.81 1.99 -21.83
CA SER A 11 12.64 0.86 -21.43
C SER A 11 12.53 0.66 -19.90
N PRO A 12 12.71 -0.57 -19.37
CA PRO A 12 12.81 -0.81 -17.91
C PRO A 12 13.85 0.08 -17.21
N GLY A 13 14.83 0.58 -17.97
CA GLY A 13 15.83 1.53 -17.48
C GLY A 13 15.25 2.87 -17.04
N HIS A 14 14.17 3.36 -17.67
CA HIS A 14 13.57 4.64 -17.27
C HIS A 14 12.81 4.55 -15.94
N ALA A 15 12.17 3.43 -15.64
CA ALA A 15 11.53 3.22 -14.33
C ALA A 15 12.57 3.16 -13.21
N VAL A 16 13.73 2.51 -13.48
CA VAL A 16 14.87 2.49 -12.55
C VAL A 16 15.46 3.89 -12.39
N GLN A 17 15.58 4.66 -13.48
CA GLN A 17 16.07 6.03 -13.40
C GLN A 17 15.15 6.92 -12.55
N VAL A 18 13.84 6.81 -12.69
CA VAL A 18 12.88 7.57 -11.87
C VAL A 18 12.98 7.15 -10.39
N ALA A 19 13.06 5.84 -10.10
CA ALA A 19 13.25 5.35 -8.74
C ALA A 19 14.59 5.79 -8.14
N VAL A 20 15.68 5.73 -8.90
CA VAL A 20 17.01 6.19 -8.49
C VAL A 20 17.03 7.71 -8.29
N VAL A 21 16.38 8.48 -9.15
CA VAL A 21 16.25 9.94 -9.00
C VAL A 21 15.46 10.29 -7.74
N LEU A 22 14.36 9.59 -7.47
CA LEU A 22 13.59 9.78 -6.23
C LEU A 22 14.44 9.45 -4.99
N ILE A 23 15.19 8.36 -5.03
CA ILE A 23 16.10 7.97 -3.94
C ILE A 23 17.24 8.98 -3.79
N LEU A 24 17.85 9.43 -4.89
CA LEU A 24 18.90 10.43 -4.87
C LEU A 24 18.38 11.79 -4.37
N MET A 25 17.17 12.21 -4.74
CA MET A 25 16.55 13.43 -4.20
C MET A 25 16.38 13.35 -2.70
N VAL A 26 15.93 12.22 -2.16
CA VAL A 26 15.78 12.00 -0.71
C VAL A 26 17.13 11.94 0.01
N THR A 27 18.17 11.40 -0.63
CA THR A 27 19.48 11.18 0.02
C THR A 27 20.41 12.39 -0.07
N THR A 28 20.25 13.26 -1.06
CA THR A 28 21.17 14.41 -1.24
C THR A 28 20.86 15.61 -0.35
N GLY A 29 19.68 15.62 0.31
CA GLY A 29 19.38 16.62 1.37
C GLY A 29 19.52 18.08 0.95
N ARG A 30 19.45 18.38 -0.36
CA ARG A 30 19.43 19.76 -0.84
C ARG A 30 17.98 20.27 -0.79
N SER A 31 17.52 20.56 0.43
CA SER A 31 16.37 21.44 0.61
C SER A 31 16.72 22.79 -0.03
N ALA A 32 16.02 23.14 -1.11
CA ALA A 32 15.97 24.52 -1.52
C ALA A 32 15.48 25.33 -0.30
N PRO A 33 16.08 26.50 -0.01
CA PRO A 33 15.68 27.30 1.14
C PRO A 33 14.22 27.75 0.92
N PHE A 34 13.25 27.04 1.54
CA PHE A 34 12.00 27.71 1.88
C PHE A 34 12.36 28.92 2.71
N ALA A 35 11.77 30.07 2.40
CA ALA A 35 12.14 31.33 3.01
C ALA A 35 12.09 31.19 4.55
N GLN A 36 13.18 31.57 5.21
CA GLN A 36 13.37 31.57 6.66
C GLN A 36 12.23 32.29 7.42
N ALA A 37 11.48 33.15 6.72
CA ALA A 37 10.29 33.85 7.19
C ALA A 37 9.17 32.94 7.77
N ASP A 38 9.02 31.68 7.29
CA ASP A 38 7.99 30.80 7.79
C ASP A 38 8.32 30.13 9.13
N CYS A 39 9.56 30.25 9.59
CA CYS A 39 10.02 29.67 10.85
C CYS A 39 9.81 30.60 12.06
N GLU A 40 9.61 31.90 11.82
CA GLU A 40 9.40 32.92 12.89
C GLU A 40 7.90 33.19 13.16
N VAL A 41 6.98 32.72 12.35
CA VAL A 41 5.56 33.08 12.44
C VAL A 41 4.82 32.24 13.47
N ALA A 42 4.66 32.82 14.60
CA ALA A 42 3.49 33.11 15.43
C ALA A 42 2.80 31.96 16.17
N GLN A 43 2.90 32.06 17.49
CA GLN A 43 2.15 31.34 18.52
C GLN A 43 0.61 31.41 18.35
N SER A 44 0.08 32.37 17.60
CA SER A 44 -1.38 32.59 17.46
C SER A 44 -2.06 31.71 16.42
N THR A 45 -1.35 30.95 15.61
CA THR A 45 -1.90 30.22 14.45
C THR A 45 -2.30 28.78 14.73
N PHE A 46 -1.94 28.22 15.88
CA PHE A 46 -2.11 26.77 16.12
C PHE A 46 -3.57 26.32 16.24
N ASP A 47 -4.34 26.94 17.11
CA ASP A 47 -5.78 26.62 17.27
C ASP A 47 -6.59 27.14 16.08
N THR A 48 -6.16 28.24 15.49
CA THR A 48 -6.72 28.81 14.27
C THR A 48 -6.49 27.89 13.07
N ASP A 49 -5.31 27.27 12.93
CA ASP A 49 -5.00 26.34 11.83
C ASP A 49 -5.86 25.08 11.88
N ILE A 50 -6.14 24.52 13.06
CA ILE A 50 -7.03 23.35 13.21
C ILE A 50 -8.46 23.74 12.92
N GLN A 51 -8.92 24.89 13.38
CA GLN A 51 -10.29 25.37 13.10
C GLN A 51 -10.46 25.78 11.63
N LEU A 52 -9.49 26.47 11.04
CA LEU A 52 -9.48 26.82 9.62
C LEU A 52 -9.41 25.56 8.72
N LEU A 53 -8.66 24.51 9.12
CA LEU A 53 -8.62 23.27 8.36
C LEU A 53 -9.91 22.46 8.49
N LYS A 54 -10.60 22.54 9.62
CA LYS A 54 -11.97 21.96 9.74
C LYS A 54 -12.98 22.70 8.88
N GLN A 55 -12.81 24.00 8.70
CA GLN A 55 -13.71 24.87 7.91
C GLN A 55 -13.34 24.93 6.43
N HIS A 56 -12.05 24.84 6.10
CA HIS A 56 -11.51 25.05 4.76
C HIS A 56 -10.58 23.93 4.28
N ALA A 57 -10.77 22.68 4.80
CA ALA A 57 -10.07 21.54 4.20
C ALA A 57 -10.39 21.51 2.70
N PRO A 58 -9.37 21.45 1.83
CA PRO A 58 -9.61 21.38 0.39
C PRO A 58 -10.55 20.21 0.12
N THR A 59 -11.74 20.48 -0.44
CA THR A 59 -12.78 19.48 -0.70
C THR A 59 -12.33 18.36 -1.62
N HIS A 60 -11.21 18.57 -2.31
CA HIS A 60 -10.56 17.62 -3.23
C HIS A 60 -9.42 16.83 -2.59
N LEU A 61 -9.00 17.15 -1.34
CA LEU A 61 -7.88 16.47 -0.69
C LEU A 61 -8.25 15.00 -0.38
N ARG A 62 -7.46 14.08 -0.90
CA ARG A 62 -7.67 12.63 -0.69
C ARG A 62 -7.20 12.14 0.67
N LEU A 63 -6.38 12.93 1.36
CA LEU A 63 -5.79 12.60 2.65
C LEU A 63 -6.75 12.94 3.80
N MET A 64 -6.73 12.13 4.86
CA MET A 64 -7.46 12.42 6.10
C MET A 64 -7.01 13.77 6.70
N PRO A 65 -7.93 14.62 7.18
CA PRO A 65 -7.59 15.94 7.72
C PRO A 65 -6.51 15.91 8.82
N ALA A 66 -6.57 14.94 9.73
CA ALA A 66 -5.58 14.80 10.79
C ALA A 66 -4.16 14.53 10.26
N ARG A 67 -4.03 13.68 9.22
CA ARG A 67 -2.74 13.45 8.55
C ARG A 67 -2.24 14.68 7.83
N TYR A 68 -3.15 15.45 7.22
CA TYR A 68 -2.76 16.68 6.53
C TYR A 68 -2.23 17.75 7.48
N VAL A 69 -2.82 17.90 8.68
CA VAL A 69 -2.29 18.80 9.73
C VAL A 69 -0.87 18.40 10.10
N GLU A 70 -0.66 17.10 10.36
CA GLU A 70 0.67 16.61 10.73
C GLU A 70 1.67 16.73 9.57
N LEU A 71 1.23 16.50 8.33
CA LEU A 71 2.05 16.71 7.15
C LEU A 71 2.52 18.15 7.00
N ARG A 72 1.67 19.15 7.31
CA ARG A 72 2.07 20.57 7.34
C ARG A 72 3.13 20.84 8.40
N ARG A 73 2.99 20.24 9.58
CA ARG A 73 3.99 20.36 10.65
C ARG A 73 5.33 19.71 10.27
N ALA A 74 5.28 18.55 9.61
CA ALA A 74 6.47 17.89 9.10
C ALA A 74 7.15 18.70 7.99
N ALA A 75 6.38 19.31 7.08
CA ALA A 75 6.91 20.18 6.04
C ALA A 75 7.58 21.44 6.63
N ARG A 76 6.96 22.08 7.64
CA ARG A 76 7.60 23.17 8.38
C ARG A 76 8.87 22.72 9.09
N GLY A 77 8.82 21.56 9.77
CA GLY A 77 9.98 20.98 10.43
C GLY A 77 11.15 20.79 9.47
N LEU A 78 10.90 20.21 8.28
CA LEU A 78 11.90 20.05 7.24
C LEU A 78 12.47 21.41 6.77
N SER A 79 11.59 22.38 6.48
CA SER A 79 12.00 23.72 6.02
C SER A 79 12.86 24.46 7.04
N CYS A 80 12.52 24.35 8.33
CA CYS A 80 13.21 25.08 9.39
C CYS A 80 14.47 24.39 9.92
N SER A 81 14.52 23.06 9.88
CA SER A 81 15.65 22.27 10.42
C SER A 81 16.55 21.65 9.37
N GLY A 82 16.06 21.48 8.14
CA GLY A 82 16.71 20.65 7.12
C GLY A 82 16.68 19.14 7.43
N VAL A 83 15.96 18.71 8.47
CA VAL A 83 15.92 17.33 8.92
C VAL A 83 14.54 16.72 8.64
N ALA A 84 14.53 15.63 7.89
CA ALA A 84 13.30 14.91 7.55
C ALA A 84 12.66 14.27 8.81
N LEU A 85 11.32 14.07 8.76
CA LEU A 85 10.53 13.43 9.81
C LEU A 85 10.55 14.19 11.17
N VAL A 86 10.96 15.44 11.16
CA VAL A 86 10.81 16.38 12.28
C VAL A 86 9.56 17.22 12.02
N ALA A 87 8.69 17.32 13.00
CA ALA A 87 7.54 18.24 12.97
C ALA A 87 7.86 19.51 13.79
N PHE A 88 7.41 20.67 13.29
CA PHE A 88 7.49 21.93 14.00
C PHE A 88 6.09 22.51 14.17
N ASP A 89 5.66 22.72 15.41
CA ASP A 89 4.33 23.21 15.75
C ASP A 89 4.25 24.75 15.91
N GLY A 90 5.35 25.44 15.65
CA GLY A 90 5.48 26.88 15.84
C GLY A 90 6.13 27.25 17.16
N LEU A 91 6.25 26.33 18.11
CA LEU A 91 6.87 26.53 19.43
C LEU A 91 8.10 25.66 19.62
N ARG A 92 7.99 24.38 19.25
CA ARG A 92 9.03 23.39 19.51
C ARG A 92 9.08 22.32 18.42
N TYR A 93 10.24 21.73 18.30
CA TYR A 93 10.46 20.56 17.46
C TYR A 93 10.03 19.28 18.17
N ARG A 94 9.48 18.35 17.42
CA ARG A 94 9.12 17.01 17.88
C ARG A 94 9.21 15.99 16.75
N PRO A 95 9.20 14.69 17.04
CA PRO A 95 9.05 13.68 15.99
C PRO A 95 7.71 13.85 15.27
N ALA A 96 7.68 13.63 13.95
CA ALA A 96 6.43 13.51 13.22
C ALA A 96 5.62 12.31 13.75
N GLU A 97 4.30 12.47 13.93
CA GLU A 97 3.52 11.53 14.75
C GLU A 97 3.25 10.17 14.13
N TRP A 98 2.91 10.10 12.88
CA TRP A 98 2.44 8.87 12.22
C TRP A 98 3.59 7.90 11.93
N THR A 99 3.89 7.02 12.87
CA THR A 99 5.00 6.06 12.77
C THR A 99 4.73 4.87 11.87
N ASP A 100 3.47 4.61 11.53
CA ASP A 100 3.04 3.51 10.67
C ASP A 100 2.95 3.90 9.19
N ASP A 101 3.10 5.21 8.87
CA ASP A 101 3.15 5.73 7.51
C ASP A 101 4.17 6.89 7.31
N PRO A 102 5.46 6.69 7.69
CA PRO A 102 6.47 7.75 7.60
C PRO A 102 6.75 8.22 6.18
N GLY A 103 6.47 7.38 5.17
CA GLY A 103 6.73 7.69 3.76
C GLY A 103 5.96 8.92 3.28
N LEU A 104 4.73 9.13 3.74
CA LEU A 104 3.96 10.32 3.40
C LEU A 104 4.68 11.60 3.86
N PHE A 105 5.16 11.59 5.11
CA PHE A 105 5.84 12.74 5.75
C PHE A 105 7.26 12.95 5.25
N LEU A 106 7.82 11.95 4.58
CA LEU A 106 9.11 12.02 3.91
C LEU A 106 8.97 12.55 2.47
N PHE A 107 8.16 11.89 1.65
CA PHE A 107 8.13 12.14 0.21
C PHE A 107 7.33 13.38 -0.17
N VAL A 108 6.22 13.71 0.50
CA VAL A 108 5.38 14.84 0.10
C VAL A 108 6.04 16.19 0.35
N PRO A 109 6.66 16.46 1.51
CA PRO A 109 7.39 17.72 1.73
C PRO A 109 8.53 17.92 0.72
N GLU A 110 9.26 16.85 0.40
CA GLU A 110 10.34 16.92 -0.60
C GLU A 110 9.80 17.21 -2.00
N LEU A 111 8.73 16.54 -2.43
CA LEU A 111 8.07 16.81 -3.71
C LEU A 111 7.55 18.24 -3.78
N ALA A 112 6.90 18.72 -2.74
CA ALA A 112 6.40 20.09 -2.66
C ALA A 112 7.55 21.10 -2.81
N SER A 113 8.67 20.86 -2.12
CA SER A 113 9.86 21.69 -2.18
C SER A 113 10.51 21.70 -3.56
N VAL A 114 10.77 20.51 -4.12
CA VAL A 114 11.50 20.36 -5.40
C VAL A 114 10.71 20.96 -6.57
N PHE A 115 9.39 20.79 -6.59
CA PHE A 115 8.55 21.27 -7.69
C PHE A 115 7.87 22.60 -7.42
N GLY A 116 8.10 23.24 -6.28
CA GLY A 116 7.44 24.50 -5.90
C GLY A 116 5.93 24.39 -5.77
N LEU A 117 5.41 23.22 -5.38
CA LEU A 117 3.98 22.92 -5.30
C LEU A 117 3.43 23.22 -3.90
N GLY A 118 2.17 23.62 -3.84
CA GLY A 118 1.42 23.59 -2.59
C GLY A 118 1.32 22.15 -2.05
N LEU A 119 1.35 22.00 -0.72
CA LEU A 119 1.43 20.70 -0.06
C LEU A 119 0.22 19.80 -0.40
N ALA A 120 -1.00 20.37 -0.52
CA ALA A 120 -2.19 19.63 -0.95
C ALA A 120 -2.02 19.10 -2.37
N THR A 121 -1.56 19.94 -3.30
CA THR A 121 -1.32 19.57 -4.70
C THR A 121 -0.23 18.49 -4.81
N ALA A 122 0.85 18.60 -4.03
CA ALA A 122 1.90 17.59 -3.99
C ALA A 122 1.38 16.25 -3.45
N THR A 123 0.51 16.28 -2.43
CA THR A 123 -0.13 15.08 -1.87
C THR A 123 -1.03 14.39 -2.89
N ASP A 124 -1.97 15.13 -3.48
CA ASP A 124 -2.90 14.58 -4.46
C ASP A 124 -2.15 14.13 -5.73
N GLY A 125 -1.15 14.92 -6.16
CA GLY A 125 -0.30 14.58 -7.29
C GLY A 125 0.48 13.28 -7.08
N LEU A 126 1.04 13.07 -5.88
CA LEU A 126 1.71 11.82 -5.52
C LEU A 126 0.74 10.63 -5.55
N LEU A 127 -0.40 10.74 -4.85
CA LEU A 127 -1.36 9.63 -4.74
C LEU A 127 -1.97 9.27 -6.10
N ILE A 128 -2.44 10.27 -6.86
CA ILE A 128 -3.00 10.05 -8.20
C ILE A 128 -1.91 9.54 -9.16
N GLY A 129 -0.72 10.14 -9.10
CA GLY A 129 0.42 9.73 -9.91
C GLY A 129 0.80 8.27 -9.69
N VAL A 130 0.86 7.82 -8.45
CA VAL A 130 1.11 6.41 -8.10
C VAL A 130 0.05 5.52 -8.74
N VAL A 131 -1.24 5.81 -8.57
CA VAL A 131 -2.33 5.00 -9.14
C VAL A 131 -2.22 4.91 -10.66
N LEU A 132 -2.05 6.03 -11.34
CA LEU A 132 -1.98 6.05 -12.81
C LEU A 132 -0.73 5.36 -13.35
N LEU A 133 0.43 5.61 -12.74
CA LEU A 133 1.69 5.01 -13.18
C LEU A 133 1.73 3.51 -12.92
N THR A 134 1.28 3.05 -11.77
CA THR A 134 1.25 1.61 -11.42
C THR A 134 0.26 0.84 -12.27
N SER A 135 -0.93 1.41 -12.51
CA SER A 135 -1.93 0.83 -13.40
C SER A 135 -1.45 0.76 -14.84
N ALA A 136 -0.87 1.84 -15.37
CA ALA A 136 -0.34 1.85 -16.73
C ALA A 136 0.84 0.87 -16.90
N PHE A 137 1.78 0.86 -15.96
CA PHE A 137 2.92 -0.05 -15.99
C PHE A 137 2.48 -1.51 -15.86
N GLY A 138 1.56 -1.81 -14.95
CA GLY A 138 1.00 -3.14 -14.78
C GLY A 138 0.21 -3.61 -16.00
N LEU A 139 -0.62 -2.74 -16.60
CA LEU A 139 -1.34 -3.05 -17.83
C LEU A 139 -0.38 -3.39 -18.98
N LEU A 140 0.70 -2.64 -19.13
CA LEU A 140 1.73 -2.94 -20.14
C LEU A 140 2.36 -4.33 -19.92
N GLY A 141 2.69 -4.69 -18.68
CA GLY A 141 3.19 -6.02 -18.33
C GLY A 141 2.16 -7.12 -18.61
N PHE A 142 0.91 -6.86 -18.27
CA PHE A 142 -0.22 -7.76 -18.52
C PHE A 142 -0.41 -8.02 -20.03
N LEU A 143 -0.47 -6.98 -20.85
CA LEU A 143 -0.64 -7.09 -22.30
C LEU A 143 0.52 -7.84 -23.00
N ARG A 144 1.70 -7.87 -22.38
CA ARG A 144 2.85 -8.68 -22.85
C ARG A 144 2.78 -10.14 -22.40
N THR A 145 2.07 -10.43 -21.33
CA THR A 145 1.91 -11.78 -20.77
C THR A 145 0.75 -12.52 -21.44
N VAL A 146 -0.31 -11.79 -21.79
CA VAL A 146 -1.59 -12.34 -22.27
C VAL A 146 -1.60 -12.49 -23.79
N GLU A 147 -1.90 -13.71 -24.26
CA GLU A 147 -1.91 -14.05 -25.68
C GLU A 147 -3.33 -14.05 -26.29
N THR A 148 -4.35 -14.38 -25.47
CA THR A 148 -5.72 -14.52 -25.98
C THR A 148 -6.41 -13.15 -26.14
N LYS A 149 -7.28 -13.02 -27.17
CA LYS A 149 -8.08 -11.80 -27.38
C LYS A 149 -9.04 -11.56 -26.19
N LEU A 150 -9.63 -12.64 -25.66
CA LEU A 150 -10.55 -12.56 -24.53
C LEU A 150 -9.80 -12.06 -23.26
N GLY A 151 -8.67 -12.66 -22.92
CA GLY A 151 -7.86 -12.26 -21.78
C GLY A 151 -7.42 -10.79 -21.87
N ARG A 152 -6.96 -10.33 -23.05
CA ARG A 152 -6.59 -8.92 -23.26
C ARG A 152 -7.71 -7.95 -22.96
N ARG A 153 -8.95 -8.23 -23.42
CA ARG A 153 -10.10 -7.36 -23.21
C ARG A 153 -10.55 -7.34 -21.77
N ILE A 154 -10.70 -8.51 -21.17
CA ILE A 154 -11.07 -8.62 -19.75
C ILE A 154 -9.99 -7.94 -18.89
N GLY A 155 -8.71 -8.11 -19.22
CA GLY A 155 -7.63 -7.46 -18.51
C GLY A 155 -7.68 -5.94 -18.60
N ILE A 156 -7.93 -5.35 -19.77
CA ILE A 156 -8.08 -3.90 -19.89
C ILE A 156 -9.20 -3.39 -19.00
N VAL A 157 -10.37 -4.06 -19.03
CA VAL A 157 -11.50 -3.69 -18.17
C VAL A 157 -11.13 -3.84 -16.68
N ALA A 158 -10.46 -4.94 -16.32
CA ALA A 158 -10.03 -5.19 -14.95
C ALA A 158 -9.04 -4.12 -14.44
N PHE A 159 -8.06 -3.72 -15.25
CA PHE A 159 -7.13 -2.64 -14.88
C PHE A 159 -7.81 -1.28 -14.76
N LEU A 160 -8.78 -0.97 -15.61
CA LEU A 160 -9.60 0.23 -15.46
C LEU A 160 -10.41 0.21 -14.16
N LEU A 161 -11.04 -0.93 -13.85
CA LEU A 161 -11.77 -1.10 -12.58
C LEU A 161 -10.85 -1.00 -11.36
N LEU A 162 -9.65 -1.61 -11.41
CA LEU A 162 -8.66 -1.48 -10.34
C LEU A 162 -8.22 -0.04 -10.14
N THR A 163 -7.96 0.70 -11.23
CA THR A 163 -7.63 2.13 -11.17
C THR A 163 -8.76 2.93 -10.48
N ILE A 164 -10.02 2.65 -10.83
CA ILE A 164 -11.18 3.30 -10.19
C ILE A 164 -11.26 2.94 -8.71
N VAL A 165 -11.09 1.67 -8.36
CA VAL A 165 -11.12 1.21 -6.95
C VAL A 165 -10.03 1.89 -6.13
N GLU A 166 -8.80 2.00 -6.65
CA GLU A 166 -7.71 2.72 -5.98
C GLU A 166 -8.03 4.21 -5.83
N LEU A 167 -8.56 4.85 -6.87
CA LEU A 167 -8.95 6.26 -6.81
C LEU A 167 -10.08 6.50 -5.81
N ILE A 168 -11.02 5.57 -5.65
CA ILE A 168 -12.10 5.64 -4.64
C ILE A 168 -11.54 5.41 -3.23
N ALA A 169 -10.63 4.44 -3.07
CA ALA A 169 -10.02 4.14 -1.78
C ALA A 169 -9.29 5.37 -1.23
N GLY A 170 -8.59 6.10 -2.10
CA GLY A 170 -7.86 7.31 -1.73
C GLY A 170 -6.86 7.09 -0.61
N ASP A 171 -6.26 8.21 -0.09
CA ASP A 171 -5.33 8.18 1.04
C ASP A 171 -4.15 7.20 0.80
N VAL A 172 -3.37 6.93 1.81
CA VAL A 172 -2.21 6.01 1.76
C VAL A 172 -2.60 4.54 1.54
N TYR A 173 -3.88 4.20 1.67
CA TYR A 173 -4.37 2.82 1.47
C TYR A 173 -4.21 2.29 0.04
N ILE A 174 -4.07 3.17 -0.95
CA ILE A 174 -3.75 2.77 -2.33
C ILE A 174 -2.45 1.97 -2.40
N MET A 175 -1.52 2.19 -1.47
CA MET A 175 -0.23 1.49 -1.43
C MET A 175 -0.38 -0.01 -1.13
N ASN A 176 -1.52 -0.46 -0.61
CA ASN A 176 -1.80 -1.89 -0.45
C ASN A 176 -2.00 -2.62 -1.79
N ALA A 177 -2.38 -1.91 -2.86
CA ALA A 177 -2.66 -2.48 -4.18
C ALA A 177 -1.63 -2.08 -5.23
N ALA A 178 -1.21 -0.82 -5.26
CA ALA A 178 -0.38 -0.23 -6.31
C ALA A 178 0.88 -1.05 -6.66
N PRO A 179 1.70 -1.54 -5.71
CA PRO A 179 2.86 -2.37 -6.04
C PRO A 179 2.48 -3.71 -6.68
N ALA A 180 1.37 -4.33 -6.23
CA ALA A 180 0.90 -5.59 -6.80
C ALA A 180 0.40 -5.40 -8.23
N ILE A 181 -0.39 -4.35 -8.48
CA ILE A 181 -0.89 -4.00 -9.81
C ILE A 181 0.28 -3.74 -10.76
N ALA A 182 1.32 -3.03 -10.30
CA ALA A 182 2.51 -2.76 -11.09
C ALA A 182 3.33 -4.01 -11.40
N CYS A 183 3.66 -4.80 -10.36
CA CYS A 183 4.74 -5.80 -10.43
C CYS A 183 4.26 -7.20 -10.81
N VAL A 184 3.09 -7.67 -10.35
CA VAL A 184 2.61 -9.03 -10.59
C VAL A 184 2.58 -9.38 -12.08
N PRO A 185 2.06 -8.53 -13.00
CA PRO A 185 2.05 -8.83 -14.42
C PRO A 185 3.45 -9.02 -15.02
N TRP A 186 4.42 -8.21 -14.62
CA TRP A 186 5.79 -8.32 -15.09
C TRP A 186 6.52 -9.52 -14.53
N ILE A 187 6.30 -9.84 -13.25
CA ILE A 187 6.84 -11.06 -12.65
C ILE A 187 6.36 -12.27 -13.46
N LEU A 188 5.06 -12.37 -13.73
CA LEU A 188 4.50 -13.46 -14.52
C LEU A 188 5.01 -13.47 -15.96
N TYR A 189 5.19 -12.31 -16.58
CA TYR A 189 5.80 -12.19 -17.90
C TYR A 189 7.21 -12.78 -17.94
N PHE A 190 8.09 -12.39 -17.00
CA PHE A 190 9.48 -12.88 -16.99
C PHE A 190 9.58 -14.35 -16.60
N VAL A 191 8.73 -14.78 -15.66
CA VAL A 191 8.66 -16.18 -15.24
C VAL A 191 8.22 -17.10 -16.39
N SER A 192 7.28 -16.67 -17.23
CA SER A 192 6.84 -17.44 -18.40
C SER A 192 7.95 -17.69 -19.42
N ARG A 193 8.96 -16.83 -19.47
CA ARG A 193 10.12 -16.95 -20.39
C ARG A 193 11.09 -18.06 -20.01
N ARG A 194 11.03 -18.60 -18.79
CA ARG A 194 11.85 -19.72 -18.28
C ARG A 194 13.35 -19.52 -18.38
N LYS A 195 13.82 -18.28 -18.60
CA LYS A 195 15.23 -17.90 -18.72
C LYS A 195 15.49 -16.66 -17.87
N ILE A 196 16.64 -16.66 -17.19
CA ILE A 196 17.09 -15.47 -16.49
C ILE A 196 17.55 -14.44 -17.53
N THR A 197 16.97 -13.27 -17.45
CA THR A 197 17.33 -12.11 -18.28
C THR A 197 17.66 -10.95 -17.36
N THR A 198 18.41 -9.97 -17.85
CA THR A 198 18.67 -8.72 -17.12
C THR A 198 17.35 -8.04 -16.71
N GLY A 199 16.32 -8.07 -17.59
CA GLY A 199 15.00 -7.54 -17.25
C GLY A 199 14.33 -8.25 -16.07
N MET A 200 14.52 -9.57 -15.93
CA MET A 200 14.03 -10.31 -14.78
C MET A 200 14.74 -9.89 -13.48
N LEU A 201 16.07 -9.74 -13.51
CA LEU A 201 16.84 -9.27 -12.36
C LEU A 201 16.40 -7.87 -11.92
N ILE A 202 16.29 -6.94 -12.88
CA ILE A 202 15.80 -5.59 -12.63
C ILE A 202 14.39 -5.63 -12.03
N MET A 203 13.48 -6.46 -12.59
CA MET A 203 12.11 -6.53 -12.09
C MET A 203 12.05 -7.06 -10.65
N PHE A 204 12.89 -8.02 -10.28
CA PHE A 204 12.95 -8.52 -8.90
C PHE A 204 13.49 -7.45 -7.94
N ALA A 205 14.52 -6.71 -8.34
CA ALA A 205 15.02 -5.59 -7.55
C ALA A 205 13.95 -4.48 -7.38
N VAL A 206 13.28 -4.10 -8.48
CA VAL A 206 12.18 -3.12 -8.44
C VAL A 206 11.04 -3.61 -7.55
N THR A 207 10.69 -4.89 -7.62
CA THR A 207 9.63 -5.49 -6.78
C THR A 207 9.98 -5.39 -5.30
N GLY A 208 11.20 -5.71 -4.90
CA GLY A 208 11.65 -5.56 -3.51
C GLY A 208 11.59 -4.10 -3.05
N MET A 209 12.15 -3.18 -3.83
CA MET A 209 12.13 -1.74 -3.51
C MET A 209 10.71 -1.18 -3.42
N LEU A 210 9.84 -1.44 -4.41
CA LEU A 210 8.47 -0.92 -4.40
C LEU A 210 7.63 -1.54 -3.28
N GLY A 211 7.82 -2.83 -3.00
CA GLY A 211 7.15 -3.49 -1.88
C GLY A 211 7.48 -2.82 -0.56
N GLU A 212 8.75 -2.61 -0.26
CA GLU A 212 9.17 -1.98 0.99
C GLU A 212 8.85 -0.48 1.01
N THR A 213 9.02 0.24 -0.10
CA THR A 213 8.60 1.65 -0.18
C THR A 213 7.11 1.81 0.12
N ALA A 214 6.25 0.90 -0.37
CA ALA A 214 4.84 0.92 -0.03
C ALA A 214 4.59 0.67 1.47
N THR A 215 5.41 -0.17 2.09
CA THR A 215 5.37 -0.42 3.55
C THR A 215 5.71 0.84 4.35
N LEU A 216 6.54 1.75 3.82
CA LEU A 216 6.78 3.07 4.44
C LEU A 216 5.53 3.97 4.43
N PHE A 217 4.65 3.84 3.44
CA PHE A 217 3.40 4.61 3.38
C PHE A 217 2.27 3.99 4.18
N ARG A 218 2.25 2.65 4.27
CA ARG A 218 1.27 1.92 5.06
C ARG A 218 1.87 0.60 5.53
N ALA A 219 1.89 0.38 6.82
CA ALA A 219 2.45 -0.84 7.41
C ALA A 219 1.96 -2.10 6.68
N HIS A 220 2.91 -2.94 6.29
CA HIS A 220 2.70 -4.22 5.58
C HIS A 220 2.11 -4.13 4.15
N ALA A 221 1.96 -2.93 3.56
CA ALA A 221 1.35 -2.76 2.24
C ALA A 221 2.03 -3.60 1.14
N GLY A 222 3.35 -3.69 1.15
CA GLY A 222 4.11 -4.47 0.16
C GLY A 222 4.26 -5.96 0.47
N THR A 223 3.94 -6.40 1.68
CA THR A 223 4.23 -7.78 2.12
C THR A 223 3.53 -8.84 1.26
N GLY A 224 2.28 -8.59 0.85
CA GLY A 224 1.56 -9.51 -0.04
C GLY A 224 2.28 -9.72 -1.38
N LEU A 225 2.87 -8.67 -1.94
CA LEU A 225 3.65 -8.74 -3.17
C LEU A 225 4.97 -9.52 -2.97
N LEU A 226 5.66 -9.29 -1.86
CA LEU A 226 6.89 -10.03 -1.53
C LEU A 226 6.60 -11.53 -1.35
N LEU A 227 5.54 -11.88 -0.63
CA LEU A 227 5.10 -13.27 -0.46
C LEU A 227 4.75 -13.92 -1.80
N PHE A 228 3.98 -13.24 -2.65
CA PHE A 228 3.66 -13.70 -4.00
C PHE A 228 4.94 -14.01 -4.78
N THR A 229 5.88 -13.06 -4.79
CA THR A 229 7.12 -13.17 -5.55
C THR A 229 8.01 -14.31 -5.06
N LEU A 230 8.10 -14.49 -3.73
CA LEU A 230 8.86 -15.60 -3.13
C LEU A 230 8.28 -16.96 -3.53
N VAL A 231 6.97 -17.15 -3.45
CA VAL A 231 6.32 -18.42 -3.81
C VAL A 231 6.46 -18.70 -5.31
N VAL A 232 6.27 -17.68 -6.15
CA VAL A 232 6.52 -17.80 -7.60
C VAL A 232 7.94 -18.24 -7.87
N THR A 233 8.93 -17.62 -7.19
CA THR A 233 10.35 -17.97 -7.36
C THR A 233 10.64 -19.41 -6.93
N ALA A 234 10.06 -19.85 -5.81
CA ALA A 234 10.19 -21.24 -5.35
C ALA A 234 9.60 -22.23 -6.36
N GLY A 235 8.53 -21.87 -7.07
CA GLY A 235 7.88 -22.67 -8.11
C GLY A 235 8.63 -22.75 -9.45
N LEU A 236 9.72 -22.01 -9.63
CA LEU A 236 10.51 -21.99 -10.86
C LEU A 236 11.45 -23.20 -10.99
N TYR A 237 10.90 -24.41 -10.99
CA TYR A 237 11.69 -25.65 -11.05
C TYR A 237 12.59 -25.78 -12.29
N GLN A 238 12.28 -25.06 -13.36
CA GLN A 238 13.03 -25.09 -14.62
C GLN A 238 14.29 -24.21 -14.59
N ILE A 239 14.44 -23.36 -13.57
CA ILE A 239 15.59 -22.49 -13.36
C ILE A 239 16.52 -23.16 -12.34
N LYS A 240 17.85 -23.12 -12.59
CA LYS A 240 18.86 -23.69 -11.70
C LYS A 240 18.68 -23.15 -10.26
N PRO A 241 18.87 -24.00 -9.23
CA PRO A 241 18.70 -23.57 -7.83
C PRO A 241 19.52 -22.33 -7.47
N ALA A 242 20.78 -22.24 -7.88
CA ALA A 242 21.64 -21.08 -7.64
C ALA A 242 21.03 -19.77 -8.18
N ALA A 243 20.38 -19.85 -9.31
CA ALA A 243 19.75 -18.69 -9.90
C ALA A 243 18.45 -18.28 -9.19
N ARG A 244 17.69 -19.24 -8.62
CA ARG A 244 16.55 -18.94 -7.74
C ARG A 244 17.02 -18.26 -6.45
N VAL A 245 18.13 -18.74 -5.87
CA VAL A 245 18.77 -18.10 -4.71
C VAL A 245 19.17 -16.67 -5.06
N LEU A 246 19.81 -16.44 -6.20
CA LEU A 246 20.16 -15.09 -6.66
C LEU A 246 18.94 -14.16 -6.75
N LEU A 247 17.81 -14.62 -7.31
CA LEU A 247 16.58 -13.83 -7.42
C LEU A 247 16.00 -13.49 -6.03
N VAL A 248 15.97 -14.45 -5.11
CA VAL A 248 15.52 -14.23 -3.74
C VAL A 248 16.44 -13.25 -3.01
N THR A 249 17.76 -13.45 -3.13
CA THR A 249 18.74 -12.53 -2.52
C THR A 249 18.57 -11.11 -3.05
N LEU A 250 18.41 -10.95 -4.35
CA LEU A 250 18.18 -9.64 -4.97
C LEU A 250 16.87 -8.99 -4.46
N LEU A 251 15.80 -9.78 -4.37
CA LEU A 251 14.51 -9.30 -3.81
C LEU A 251 14.68 -8.82 -2.37
N VAL A 252 15.33 -9.62 -1.51
CA VAL A 252 15.52 -9.31 -0.09
C VAL A 252 16.44 -8.09 0.09
N LEU A 253 17.57 -8.04 -0.60
CA LEU A 253 18.50 -6.92 -0.51
C LEU A 253 17.87 -5.61 -1.00
N SER A 254 17.12 -5.67 -2.09
CA SER A 254 16.42 -4.49 -2.60
C SER A 254 15.27 -4.05 -1.68
N ALA A 255 14.56 -4.98 -1.03
CA ALA A 255 13.57 -4.66 -0.01
C ALA A 255 14.19 -4.04 1.24
N ALA A 256 15.40 -4.49 1.65
CA ALA A 256 16.08 -3.90 2.80
C ALA A 256 16.53 -2.44 2.58
N THR A 257 16.70 -2.00 1.33
CA THR A 257 17.25 -0.66 1.03
C THR A 257 16.39 0.50 1.58
N PRO A 258 15.07 0.59 1.35
CA PRO A 258 14.24 1.67 1.92
C PRO A 258 14.24 1.68 3.44
N GLU A 259 14.23 0.53 4.09
CA GLU A 259 14.29 0.42 5.55
C GLU A 259 15.62 0.93 6.11
N LEU A 260 16.75 0.59 5.48
CA LEU A 260 18.07 1.08 5.89
C LEU A 260 18.17 2.61 5.74
N LEU A 261 17.63 3.17 4.65
CA LEU A 261 17.56 4.61 4.45
C LEU A 261 16.70 5.28 5.54
N LEU A 262 15.54 4.69 5.86
CA LEU A 262 14.67 5.21 6.91
C LEU A 262 15.35 5.20 8.28
N ARG A 263 16.09 4.15 8.62
CA ARG A 263 16.86 4.08 9.88
C ARG A 263 17.90 5.20 9.97
N GLU A 264 18.60 5.49 8.89
CA GLU A 264 19.54 6.62 8.84
C GLU A 264 18.82 7.95 9.08
N LEU A 265 17.66 8.16 8.46
CA LEU A 265 16.85 9.37 8.68
C LEU A 265 16.38 9.50 10.13
N TYR A 266 15.96 8.40 10.74
CA TYR A 266 15.61 8.38 12.17
C TYR A 266 16.80 8.71 13.06
N THR A 267 17.98 8.19 12.75
CA THR A 267 19.21 8.52 13.51
C THR A 267 19.49 10.02 13.43
N ARG A 268 19.43 10.63 12.26
CA ARG A 268 19.60 12.08 12.07
C ARG A 268 18.56 12.88 12.85
N ARG A 269 17.30 12.44 12.82
CA ARG A 269 16.21 13.06 13.59
C ARG A 269 16.47 13.04 15.09
N ILE A 270 16.84 11.87 15.64
CA ILE A 270 17.13 11.68 17.07
C ILE A 270 18.27 12.60 17.50
N VAL A 271 19.36 12.65 16.74
CA VAL A 271 20.51 13.54 17.01
C VAL A 271 20.07 15.00 17.00
N PHE A 272 19.31 15.42 15.99
CA PHE A 272 18.81 16.79 15.90
C PHE A 272 17.94 17.16 17.12
N LEU A 273 16.93 16.34 17.43
CA LEU A 273 16.02 16.61 18.56
C LEU A 273 16.75 16.62 19.90
N GLY A 274 17.76 15.78 20.08
CA GLY A 274 18.58 15.76 21.30
C GLY A 274 19.39 17.05 21.54
N HIS A 275 19.65 17.82 20.49
CA HIS A 275 20.38 19.10 20.59
C HIS A 275 19.46 20.34 20.64
N GLN A 276 18.14 20.18 20.48
CA GLN A 276 17.20 21.31 20.48
C GLN A 276 16.63 21.55 21.88
N PRO A 277 16.80 22.77 22.44
CA PRO A 277 16.21 23.15 23.71
C PRO A 277 14.67 23.02 23.65
N GLY A 278 14.09 22.33 24.63
CA GLY A 278 12.64 22.17 24.72
C GLY A 278 12.00 21.26 23.66
N ALA A 279 12.80 20.56 22.84
CA ALA A 279 12.27 19.53 21.96
C ALA A 279 11.60 18.42 22.76
N MET A 280 10.50 17.89 22.22
CA MET A 280 9.89 16.71 22.82
C MET A 280 10.76 15.49 22.53
N PRO A 281 11.05 14.67 23.56
CA PRO A 281 11.82 13.44 23.36
C PRO A 281 11.06 12.51 22.44
N GLU A 282 11.80 11.64 21.77
CA GLU A 282 11.20 10.56 21.00
C GLU A 282 10.52 9.60 21.98
N THR A 283 9.19 9.66 22.03
CA THR A 283 8.40 8.62 22.69
C THR A 283 8.44 7.41 21.80
N GLY A 284 9.06 6.32 22.26
CA GLY A 284 9.07 5.04 21.53
C GLY A 284 7.64 4.59 21.26
N ARG A 285 7.12 4.94 20.08
CA ARG A 285 5.78 4.51 19.68
C ARG A 285 5.84 3.07 19.23
N ALA A 286 4.92 2.28 19.72
CA ALA A 286 4.71 0.92 19.27
C ALA A 286 3.87 0.90 17.98
N HIS A 287 3.97 -0.18 17.21
CA HIS A 287 3.02 -0.41 16.13
C HIS A 287 1.62 -0.64 16.72
N PRO A 288 0.57 0.10 16.26
CA PRO A 288 -0.76 0.09 16.88
C PRO A 288 -1.58 -1.17 16.50
N LEU A 289 -0.99 -2.36 16.68
CA LEU A 289 -1.63 -3.63 16.34
C LEU A 289 -2.79 -3.96 17.28
N TRP A 290 -2.51 -3.98 18.58
CA TRP A 290 -3.51 -4.36 19.58
C TRP A 290 -4.58 -3.29 19.76
N HIS A 291 -4.20 -2.01 19.59
CA HIS A 291 -5.14 -0.90 19.49
C HIS A 291 -6.15 -1.14 18.36
N SER A 292 -5.65 -1.40 17.16
CA SER A 292 -6.49 -1.63 15.98
C SER A 292 -7.38 -2.87 16.11
N ILE A 293 -6.87 -3.96 16.70
CA ILE A 293 -7.66 -5.17 16.97
C ILE A 293 -8.72 -4.87 18.03
N TYR A 294 -8.39 -4.14 19.10
CA TYR A 294 -9.32 -3.82 20.19
C TYR A 294 -10.53 -3.03 19.66
N ILE A 295 -10.30 -1.89 19.00
CA ILE A 295 -11.38 -1.11 18.43
C ILE A 295 -12.15 -1.87 17.35
N GLY A 296 -11.47 -2.76 16.63
CA GLY A 296 -12.08 -3.66 15.65
C GLY A 296 -13.10 -4.63 16.21
N LEU A 297 -13.07 -4.94 17.51
CA LEU A 297 -14.08 -5.79 18.17
C LEU A 297 -15.48 -5.13 18.18
N SER A 298 -15.59 -3.83 17.97
CA SER A 298 -16.86 -3.12 17.84
C SER A 298 -17.63 -3.46 16.56
N TYR A 299 -17.04 -4.16 15.61
CA TYR A 299 -17.68 -4.49 14.34
C TYR A 299 -19.00 -5.26 14.51
N VAL A 300 -19.04 -6.18 15.45
CA VAL A 300 -20.28 -6.74 15.97
C VAL A 300 -20.65 -5.95 17.22
N ARG A 301 -21.82 -5.30 17.21
CA ARG A 301 -22.27 -4.46 18.31
C ARG A 301 -22.21 -5.22 19.66
N ASN A 302 -21.53 -4.62 20.62
CA ASN A 302 -21.37 -5.21 21.96
C ASN A 302 -21.14 -4.12 23.01
N SER A 303 -21.25 -4.48 24.30
CA SER A 303 -21.08 -3.55 25.44
C SER A 303 -19.62 -3.36 25.86
N GLU A 304 -18.69 -4.22 25.42
CA GLU A 304 -17.28 -4.16 25.84
C GLU A 304 -16.50 -3.12 25.00
N VAL A 305 -16.80 -3.07 23.69
CA VAL A 305 -16.24 -2.10 22.76
C VAL A 305 -17.40 -1.53 21.94
N PRO A 306 -18.00 -0.42 22.40
CA PRO A 306 -19.28 0.06 21.87
C PRO A 306 -19.19 0.62 20.44
N GLU A 307 -18.02 1.17 20.05
CA GLU A 307 -17.83 1.78 18.74
C GLU A 307 -16.38 1.65 18.24
N TYR A 308 -16.20 1.80 16.94
CA TYR A 308 -14.88 1.84 16.28
C TYR A 308 -14.30 3.26 16.38
N SER A 309 -13.65 3.54 17.51
CA SER A 309 -13.06 4.85 17.80
C SER A 309 -11.77 4.70 18.59
N ASP A 310 -10.79 5.53 18.27
CA ASP A 310 -9.50 5.59 18.98
C ASP A 310 -9.69 6.02 20.43
N GLU A 311 -10.69 6.86 20.69
CA GLU A 311 -11.05 7.35 22.04
C GLU A 311 -11.51 6.22 22.95
N VAL A 312 -12.20 5.21 22.43
CA VAL A 312 -12.64 4.03 23.20
C VAL A 312 -11.45 3.24 23.69
N ALA A 313 -10.46 2.99 22.85
CA ALA A 313 -9.24 2.31 23.24
C ALA A 313 -8.42 3.16 24.22
N ALA A 314 -8.28 4.47 23.95
CA ALA A 314 -7.54 5.38 24.82
C ALA A 314 -8.21 5.53 26.20
N ALA A 315 -9.54 5.59 26.26
CA ALA A 315 -10.29 5.62 27.51
C ALA A 315 -10.08 4.33 28.32
N LYS A 316 -10.11 3.16 27.64
CA LYS A 316 -9.86 1.86 28.31
C LYS A 316 -8.46 1.77 28.88
N VAL A 317 -7.44 2.23 28.16
CA VAL A 317 -6.07 2.24 28.69
C VAL A 317 -5.94 3.19 29.87
N ARG A 318 -6.50 4.41 29.79
CA ARG A 318 -6.48 5.37 30.91
C ARG A 318 -7.18 4.86 32.16
N GLU A 319 -8.25 4.08 31.99
CA GLU A 319 -8.91 3.40 33.11
C GLU A 319 -8.00 2.39 33.82
N LEU A 320 -7.20 1.63 33.06
CA LEU A 320 -6.38 0.54 33.57
C LEU A 320 -4.95 0.97 33.94
N ARG A 321 -4.39 1.93 33.23
CA ARG A 321 -3.03 2.46 33.33
C ARG A 321 -2.99 3.94 32.96
N PRO A 322 -3.33 4.87 33.86
CA PRO A 322 -3.40 6.31 33.59
C PRO A 322 -2.08 6.93 33.08
N GLU A 323 -0.94 6.32 33.50
CA GLU A 323 0.40 6.77 33.13
C GLU A 323 0.86 6.32 31.73
N ALA A 324 0.16 5.39 31.10
CA ALA A 324 0.57 4.88 29.79
C ALA A 324 0.36 5.93 28.69
N THR A 325 1.43 6.28 28.00
CA THR A 325 1.39 7.21 26.86
C THR A 325 0.66 6.55 25.67
N TYR A 326 -0.13 7.34 24.95
CA TYR A 326 -0.88 6.87 23.77
C TYR A 326 0.04 6.17 22.74
N ILE A 327 -0.32 4.94 22.36
CA ILE A 327 0.44 4.07 21.45
C ILE A 327 1.90 3.81 21.89
N SER A 328 2.15 3.82 23.19
CA SER A 328 3.42 3.31 23.72
C SER A 328 3.43 1.78 23.80
N PRO A 329 4.58 1.13 24.01
CA PRO A 329 4.64 -0.32 24.26
C PRO A 329 3.76 -0.77 25.43
N GLU A 330 3.68 0.03 26.51
CA GLU A 330 2.82 -0.21 27.67
C GLU A 330 1.34 -0.14 27.29
N TYR A 331 0.96 0.86 26.50
CA TYR A 331 -0.39 1.04 25.97
C TYR A 331 -0.84 -0.20 25.17
N GLU A 332 -0.02 -0.65 24.23
CA GLU A 332 -0.28 -1.84 23.42
C GLU A 332 -0.35 -3.12 24.27
N GLN A 333 0.50 -3.24 25.29
CA GLN A 333 0.48 -4.37 26.20
C GLN A 333 -0.81 -4.43 27.06
N VAL A 334 -1.33 -3.29 27.47
CA VAL A 334 -2.62 -3.21 28.20
C VAL A 334 -3.75 -3.72 27.31
N LEU A 335 -3.86 -3.22 26.06
CA LEU A 335 -4.90 -3.66 25.15
C LEU A 335 -4.77 -5.13 24.75
N LYS A 336 -3.54 -5.64 24.57
CA LYS A 336 -3.29 -7.07 24.36
C LYS A 336 -3.85 -7.90 25.50
N GLN A 337 -3.56 -7.52 26.74
CA GLN A 337 -4.04 -8.24 27.92
C GLN A 337 -5.56 -8.20 28.00
N GLU A 338 -6.18 -7.05 27.68
CA GLU A 338 -7.62 -6.90 27.73
C GLU A 338 -8.32 -7.77 26.66
N ILE A 339 -7.79 -7.81 25.42
CA ILE A 339 -8.28 -8.72 24.38
C ILE A 339 -8.19 -10.18 24.82
N LEU A 340 -7.07 -10.59 25.44
CA LEU A 340 -6.92 -11.96 25.93
C LEU A 340 -7.88 -12.27 27.09
N LYS A 341 -8.17 -11.31 27.99
CA LYS A 341 -9.20 -11.46 29.02
C LYS A 341 -10.58 -11.59 28.41
N LEU A 342 -10.92 -10.75 27.40
CA LEU A 342 -12.18 -10.86 26.67
C LEU A 342 -12.32 -12.20 25.97
N ALA A 343 -11.27 -12.70 25.35
CA ALA A 343 -11.28 -14.01 24.71
C ALA A 343 -11.57 -15.16 25.69
N LYS A 344 -11.09 -15.05 26.93
CA LYS A 344 -11.37 -16.03 27.99
C LYS A 344 -12.78 -15.88 28.59
N ARG A 345 -13.26 -14.66 28.81
CA ARG A 345 -14.55 -14.39 29.44
C ARG A 345 -15.72 -14.53 28.47
N ARG A 346 -15.54 -14.07 27.23
CA ARG A 346 -16.57 -14.00 26.19
C ARG A 346 -16.06 -14.56 24.86
N PRO A 347 -15.68 -15.84 24.77
CA PRO A 347 -15.12 -16.43 23.57
C PRO A 347 -16.05 -16.32 22.36
N PHE A 348 -17.37 -16.43 22.58
CA PHE A 348 -18.36 -16.27 21.51
C PHE A 348 -18.39 -14.86 20.89
N LEU A 349 -18.10 -13.80 21.67
CA LEU A 349 -17.98 -12.45 21.13
C LEU A 349 -16.80 -12.36 20.14
N ILE A 350 -15.65 -12.90 20.54
CA ILE A 350 -14.45 -12.90 19.67
C ILE A 350 -14.70 -13.75 18.42
N LEU A 351 -15.21 -14.98 18.59
CA LEU A 351 -15.47 -15.90 17.49
C LEU A 351 -16.50 -15.34 16.51
N SER A 352 -17.62 -14.80 17.00
CA SER A 352 -18.66 -14.21 16.15
C SER A 352 -18.14 -12.99 15.40
N ASN A 353 -17.35 -12.12 16.04
CA ASN A 353 -16.74 -10.96 15.41
C ASN A 353 -15.79 -11.38 14.27
N LEU A 354 -14.89 -12.33 14.54
CA LEU A 354 -13.96 -12.87 13.54
C LEU A 354 -14.72 -13.57 12.38
N PHE A 355 -15.75 -14.36 12.71
CA PHE A 355 -16.53 -15.08 11.71
C PHE A 355 -17.27 -14.12 10.76
N VAL A 356 -17.96 -13.12 11.29
CA VAL A 356 -18.69 -12.14 10.46
C VAL A 356 -17.72 -11.37 9.57
N LYS A 357 -16.58 -10.95 10.10
CA LYS A 357 -15.54 -10.29 9.30
C LYS A 357 -14.97 -11.20 8.22
N LEU A 358 -14.70 -12.47 8.55
CA LEU A 358 -14.23 -13.48 7.58
C LEU A 358 -15.23 -13.66 6.44
N VAL A 359 -16.53 -13.73 6.77
CA VAL A 359 -17.59 -13.83 5.74
C VAL A 359 -17.56 -12.61 4.82
N VAL A 360 -17.49 -11.41 5.36
CA VAL A 360 -17.44 -10.17 4.56
C VAL A 360 -16.18 -10.13 3.68
N VAL A 361 -15.00 -10.44 4.24
CA VAL A 361 -13.74 -10.49 3.49
C VAL A 361 -13.82 -11.55 2.37
N SER A 362 -14.41 -12.72 2.65
CA SER A 362 -14.61 -13.79 1.66
C SER A 362 -15.56 -13.35 0.55
N LEU A 363 -16.62 -12.60 0.86
CA LEU A 363 -17.53 -12.05 -0.14
C LEU A 363 -16.80 -11.07 -1.07
N PHE A 364 -15.98 -10.18 -0.54
CA PHE A 364 -15.15 -9.29 -1.36
C PHE A 364 -14.21 -10.07 -2.28
N CYS A 365 -13.55 -11.12 -1.75
CA CYS A 365 -12.67 -11.97 -2.54
C CYS A 365 -13.41 -12.69 -3.66
N VAL A 366 -14.54 -13.36 -3.34
CA VAL A 366 -15.36 -14.08 -4.32
C VAL A 366 -15.92 -13.12 -5.38
N PHE A 367 -16.39 -11.94 -4.98
CA PHE A 367 -16.90 -10.95 -5.90
C PHE A 367 -15.80 -10.45 -6.86
N ALA A 368 -14.63 -10.11 -6.35
CA ALA A 368 -13.50 -9.63 -7.14
C ALA A 368 -12.95 -10.71 -8.11
N ALA A 369 -12.91 -11.97 -7.66
CA ALA A 369 -12.38 -13.08 -8.45
C ALA A 369 -13.44 -13.84 -9.28
N ASN A 370 -14.71 -13.51 -9.18
CA ASN A 370 -15.87 -14.30 -9.61
C ASN A 370 -15.69 -15.00 -10.98
N VAL A 371 -15.50 -14.23 -12.04
CA VAL A 371 -15.34 -14.81 -13.39
C VAL A 371 -14.08 -15.67 -13.49
N GLY A 372 -13.03 -15.31 -12.75
CA GLY A 372 -11.79 -16.08 -12.68
C GLY A 372 -11.94 -17.43 -12.00
N LEU A 373 -12.80 -17.54 -10.99
CA LEU A 373 -13.09 -18.82 -10.34
C LEU A 373 -13.73 -19.82 -11.32
N TYR A 374 -14.56 -19.32 -12.24
CA TYR A 374 -15.05 -20.17 -13.34
C TYR A 374 -13.91 -20.61 -14.27
N GLY A 375 -12.97 -19.73 -14.60
CA GLY A 375 -11.78 -20.08 -15.36
C GLY A 375 -10.93 -21.15 -14.69
N VAL A 376 -10.74 -21.09 -13.37
CA VAL A 376 -10.03 -22.13 -12.58
C VAL A 376 -10.72 -23.47 -12.68
N LYS A 377 -12.06 -23.51 -12.60
CA LYS A 377 -12.85 -24.75 -12.77
C LYS A 377 -12.63 -25.40 -14.14
N LEU A 378 -12.42 -24.60 -15.18
CA LEU A 378 -12.19 -25.07 -16.53
C LEU A 378 -10.75 -25.55 -16.76
N ALA A 379 -9.77 -24.81 -16.25
CA ALA A 379 -8.35 -25.11 -16.41
C ALA A 379 -7.58 -24.69 -15.14
N PRO A 380 -7.30 -25.63 -14.24
CA PRO A 380 -6.54 -25.34 -13.02
C PRO A 380 -5.12 -24.89 -13.37
N LYS A 381 -4.66 -23.87 -12.67
CA LYS A 381 -3.27 -23.40 -12.76
C LYS A 381 -2.31 -24.32 -12.01
N PRO A 382 -0.99 -24.21 -12.27
CA PRO A 382 0.01 -24.90 -11.46
C PRO A 382 -0.14 -24.56 -9.96
N VAL A 383 0.03 -25.58 -9.09
CA VAL A 383 -0.18 -25.45 -7.63
C VAL A 383 0.59 -24.30 -7.01
N TRP A 384 1.85 -24.09 -7.43
CA TRP A 384 2.67 -23.00 -6.92
C TRP A 384 2.11 -21.62 -7.27
N LEU A 385 1.45 -21.47 -8.43
CA LEU A 385 0.84 -20.21 -8.83
C LEU A 385 -0.47 -19.96 -8.06
N GLU A 386 -1.25 -21.01 -7.84
CA GLU A 386 -2.42 -20.97 -6.95
C GLU A 386 -1.99 -20.55 -5.54
N LEU A 387 -0.97 -21.20 -4.99
CA LEU A 387 -0.44 -20.89 -3.66
C LEU A 387 0.05 -19.44 -3.56
N ALA A 388 0.75 -18.94 -4.58
CA ALA A 388 1.24 -17.56 -4.60
C ALA A 388 0.10 -16.53 -4.52
N PHE A 389 -0.94 -16.70 -5.35
CA PHE A 389 -2.09 -15.81 -5.34
C PHE A 389 -2.87 -15.91 -4.03
N TRP A 390 -3.20 -17.14 -3.58
CA TRP A 390 -4.02 -17.31 -2.39
C TRP A 390 -3.30 -16.87 -1.11
N LEU A 391 -2.00 -17.06 -1.02
CA LEU A 391 -1.21 -16.54 0.11
C LEU A 391 -1.23 -15.01 0.14
N ALA A 392 -1.05 -14.36 -1.02
CA ALA A 392 -1.11 -12.90 -1.11
C ALA A 392 -2.52 -12.36 -0.82
N ILE A 393 -3.57 -13.00 -1.35
CA ILE A 393 -4.98 -12.66 -1.06
C ILE A 393 -5.26 -12.81 0.44
N ALA A 394 -4.89 -13.96 1.04
CA ALA A 394 -5.11 -14.22 2.46
C ALA A 394 -4.38 -13.20 3.34
N PHE A 395 -3.11 -12.89 3.02
CA PHE A 395 -2.34 -11.90 3.77
C PHE A 395 -3.01 -10.51 3.73
N ASN A 396 -3.41 -10.04 2.54
CA ASN A 396 -4.09 -8.74 2.39
C ASN A 396 -5.51 -8.76 2.99
N GLY A 397 -6.11 -9.93 3.20
CA GLY A 397 -7.39 -10.09 3.89
C GLY A 397 -7.29 -10.04 5.41
N LEU A 398 -6.11 -10.32 5.98
CA LEU A 398 -5.92 -10.36 7.44
C LEU A 398 -6.32 -9.05 8.12
N TYR A 399 -6.02 -7.91 7.50
CA TYR A 399 -6.38 -6.62 8.05
C TYR A 399 -7.90 -6.45 8.20
N GLY A 400 -8.65 -6.90 7.19
CA GLY A 400 -10.10 -6.89 7.24
C GLY A 400 -10.67 -7.82 8.32
N ILE A 401 -10.02 -8.95 8.57
CA ILE A 401 -10.46 -9.92 9.58
C ILE A 401 -10.09 -9.45 10.99
N LEU A 402 -8.87 -8.96 11.18
CA LEU A 402 -8.37 -8.58 12.51
C LEU A 402 -8.92 -7.21 12.95
N VAL A 403 -9.00 -6.25 12.03
CA VAL A 403 -9.39 -4.87 12.35
C VAL A 403 -10.81 -4.59 11.86
N LEU A 404 -10.99 -4.26 10.59
CA LEU A 404 -12.29 -3.88 10.02
C LEU A 404 -12.35 -4.25 8.53
N PRO A 405 -13.38 -4.97 8.04
CA PRO A 405 -13.56 -5.28 6.64
C PRO A 405 -14.08 -4.07 5.84
N ASN A 406 -13.32 -2.97 5.87
CA ASN A 406 -13.60 -1.77 5.09
C ASN A 406 -12.95 -1.90 3.70
N PRO A 407 -13.62 -1.53 2.60
CA PRO A 407 -13.04 -1.54 1.25
C PRO A 407 -11.66 -0.90 1.15
N LYS A 408 -11.40 0.20 1.88
CA LYS A 408 -10.09 0.86 1.92
C LYS A 408 -8.97 -0.07 2.41
N TYR A 409 -9.23 -0.88 3.43
CA TYR A 409 -8.27 -1.84 3.97
C TYR A 409 -8.12 -3.07 3.08
N LEU A 410 -9.10 -3.36 2.24
CA LEU A 410 -9.15 -4.54 1.39
C LEU A 410 -8.69 -4.29 -0.06
N VAL A 411 -8.21 -3.08 -0.38
CA VAL A 411 -7.77 -2.74 -1.76
C VAL A 411 -6.71 -3.71 -2.27
N GLY A 412 -5.75 -4.10 -1.43
CA GLY A 412 -4.73 -5.10 -1.77
C GLY A 412 -5.32 -6.49 -2.04
N LEU A 413 -6.27 -6.94 -1.20
CA LEU A 413 -7.01 -8.19 -1.44
C LEU A 413 -7.75 -8.13 -2.77
N ILE A 414 -8.47 -7.04 -3.05
CA ILE A 414 -9.22 -6.84 -4.29
C ILE A 414 -8.28 -6.89 -5.50
N ALA A 415 -7.13 -6.21 -5.42
CA ALA A 415 -6.14 -6.20 -6.48
C ALA A 415 -5.64 -7.62 -6.80
N PHE A 416 -5.20 -8.38 -5.80
CA PHE A 416 -4.74 -9.76 -6.02
C PHE A 416 -5.85 -10.68 -6.49
N ALA A 417 -7.09 -10.54 -5.98
CA ALA A 417 -8.23 -11.35 -6.41
C ALA A 417 -8.63 -11.06 -7.86
N VAL A 418 -8.64 -9.79 -8.28
CA VAL A 418 -8.90 -9.41 -9.69
C VAL A 418 -7.79 -9.94 -10.61
N LEU A 419 -6.51 -9.74 -10.25
CA LEU A 419 -5.38 -10.27 -11.03
C LEU A 419 -5.46 -11.80 -11.13
N TYR A 420 -5.73 -12.49 -10.02
CA TYR A 420 -5.98 -13.93 -10.00
C TYR A 420 -7.10 -14.33 -10.97
N GLY A 421 -8.21 -13.60 -10.95
CA GLY A 421 -9.35 -13.82 -11.81
C GLY A 421 -9.00 -13.71 -13.28
N VAL A 422 -8.34 -12.62 -13.67
CA VAL A 422 -7.96 -12.34 -15.06
C VAL A 422 -6.96 -13.37 -15.60
N TYR A 423 -5.94 -13.71 -14.83
CA TYR A 423 -4.97 -14.74 -15.23
C TYR A 423 -5.60 -16.16 -15.29
N SER A 424 -6.61 -16.43 -14.47
CA SER A 424 -7.36 -17.71 -14.54
C SER A 424 -8.15 -17.82 -15.84
N ILE A 425 -8.76 -16.71 -16.28
CA ILE A 425 -9.47 -16.68 -17.57
C ILE A 425 -8.50 -16.81 -18.74
N GLU A 426 -7.36 -16.09 -18.70
CA GLU A 426 -6.35 -16.21 -19.75
C GLU A 426 -5.83 -17.64 -19.86
N PHE A 427 -5.52 -18.27 -18.72
CA PHE A 427 -5.06 -19.65 -18.69
C PHE A 427 -6.10 -20.62 -19.28
N ALA A 428 -7.38 -20.45 -18.95
CA ALA A 428 -8.46 -21.26 -19.50
C ALA A 428 -8.69 -20.97 -20.99
N ALA A 429 -8.64 -19.71 -21.43
CA ALA A 429 -8.83 -19.32 -22.82
C ALA A 429 -7.68 -19.79 -23.74
N GLY A 430 -6.49 -19.98 -23.20
CA GLY A 430 -5.34 -20.56 -23.89
C GLY A 430 -5.48 -22.06 -24.19
N GLN A 431 -6.43 -22.76 -23.56
CA GLN A 431 -6.66 -24.19 -23.78
C GLN A 431 -7.57 -24.42 -25.00
N PRO A 432 -7.12 -25.11 -26.07
CA PRO A 432 -7.88 -25.26 -27.31
C PRO A 432 -9.29 -25.86 -27.10
N ASN A 433 -9.40 -26.81 -26.19
CA ASN A 433 -10.63 -27.56 -25.91
C ASN A 433 -11.67 -26.71 -25.12
N LEU A 434 -11.29 -25.57 -24.59
CA LEU A 434 -12.14 -24.76 -23.71
C LEU A 434 -12.66 -23.46 -24.35
N LYS A 435 -12.14 -23.06 -25.53
CA LYS A 435 -12.61 -21.87 -26.26
C LYS A 435 -14.13 -21.83 -26.45
N SER A 436 -14.75 -22.97 -26.74
CA SER A 436 -16.21 -23.05 -26.95
C SER A 436 -17.01 -22.73 -25.68
N ARG A 437 -16.48 -23.12 -24.51
CA ARG A 437 -17.15 -22.91 -23.21
C ARG A 437 -17.03 -21.46 -22.72
N LEU A 438 -16.07 -20.70 -23.22
CA LEU A 438 -15.88 -19.29 -22.88
C LEU A 438 -16.54 -18.30 -23.86
N ARG A 439 -17.17 -18.78 -24.95
CA ARG A 439 -17.86 -17.91 -25.94
C ARG A 439 -18.95 -17.02 -25.34
N TRP A 440 -19.58 -17.45 -24.26
CA TRP A 440 -20.59 -16.64 -23.61
C TRP A 440 -19.99 -15.39 -22.95
N LEU A 441 -18.77 -15.46 -22.41
CA LEU A 441 -18.03 -14.30 -21.88
C LEU A 441 -17.66 -13.33 -23.00
N GLU A 442 -17.27 -13.85 -24.18
CA GLU A 442 -17.03 -13.01 -25.36
C GLU A 442 -18.28 -12.21 -25.72
N LYS A 443 -19.46 -12.84 -25.68
CA LYS A 443 -20.73 -12.17 -25.97
C LYS A 443 -21.08 -11.09 -24.93
N LEU A 444 -20.84 -11.33 -23.64
CA LEU A 444 -21.11 -10.34 -22.59
C LEU A 444 -20.21 -9.10 -22.70
N VAL A 445 -18.95 -9.28 -23.03
CA VAL A 445 -17.99 -8.17 -23.22
C VAL A 445 -18.23 -7.43 -24.54
N PHE A 446 -19.06 -7.98 -25.47
CA PHE A 446 -19.28 -7.51 -26.83
C PHE A 446 -20.64 -6.87 -27.10
N ILE A 447 -21.48 -6.62 -26.10
CA ILE A 447 -22.77 -5.94 -26.33
C ILE A 447 -22.61 -4.52 -26.92
N GLY A 448 -21.39 -3.97 -26.92
CA GLY A 448 -21.11 -2.62 -27.47
C GLY A 448 -20.60 -2.53 -28.90
N SER A 449 -20.32 -3.64 -29.62
CA SER A 449 -19.66 -3.57 -30.94
C SER A 449 -20.57 -3.88 -32.15
N ARG A 450 -21.89 -3.90 -31.98
CA ARG A 450 -22.85 -4.02 -33.09
C ARG A 450 -23.52 -2.67 -33.45
N CYS A 451 -22.75 -1.62 -33.53
CA CYS A 451 -23.18 -0.36 -34.15
C CYS A 451 -22.18 0.04 -35.24
N GLU A 452 -21.88 -0.88 -36.15
CA GLU A 452 -21.19 -0.52 -37.43
C GLU A 452 -21.61 -1.57 -38.45
N THR A 453 -22.74 -1.35 -39.09
CA THR A 453 -22.96 -1.60 -40.51
C THR A 453 -24.03 -0.64 -41.01
#